data_8447d86bede7b943f87230901415fe28
#
_entry.id   8447d86bede7b943f87230901415fe28
#
_cell.length_a   1.000
_cell.length_b   1.000
_cell.length_c   1.000
_cell.angle_alpha   90.00
_cell.angle_beta   90.00
_cell.angle_gamma   90.00
#
_symmetry.space_group_name_H-M   'P 1'
#
loop_
_entity.id
_entity.type
_entity.pdbx_description
1 polymer ?
#
loop_
_entity_poly.entity_id
_entity_poly.type
_entity_poly.pdbx_seq_one_letter_code
_entity_poly.pdbx_strand_id
1 'polypeptide(L)'
;MPKQFTATTFTTAIAALAAVSMTSSASLAQDATIVELTQTACQFVEAEGKDHGYKSTSKADCEAINAKTAEERLKTAKVLTLKPGKHVFRVTNKNVPYGLGFYLRGAGIGRLTLPKVSGGGLEPGVSKDYSINLKPGTYYFSCPLNTTPDYTIKVEG
;
A
#
# COMPACT_ATOMS: atom_id res chain seq x y z
N MET A 1 -68.51 29.45 65.40
CA MET A 1 -68.21 29.62 63.91
C MET A 1 -66.74 29.31 63.72
N PRO A 2 -66.37 28.14 63.25
CA PRO A 2 -64.97 27.81 62.92
C PRO A 2 -64.68 28.09 61.48
N LYS A 3 -63.60 28.78 61.19
CA LYS A 3 -63.05 28.98 59.82
C LYS A 3 -62.26 27.76 59.40
N GLN A 4 -62.63 27.27 58.25
CA GLN A 4 -61.90 26.16 57.61
C GLN A 4 -60.66 26.76 56.84
N PHE A 5 -59.48 26.20 57.11
CA PHE A 5 -58.28 26.47 56.36
C PHE A 5 -58.12 25.38 55.32
N THR A 6 -58.17 25.74 54.05
CA THR A 6 -57.86 24.87 52.90
C THR A 6 -56.34 24.83 52.70
N ALA A 7 -55.76 23.66 52.86
CA ALA A 7 -54.33 23.41 52.53
C ALA A 7 -54.18 23.13 51.04
N THR A 8 -53.39 23.95 50.33
CA THR A 8 -53.06 23.81 48.95
C THR A 8 -51.76 22.99 48.85
N THR A 9 -51.87 21.81 48.33
CA THR A 9 -50.72 20.93 48.06
C THR A 9 -50.04 21.37 46.75
N PHE A 10 -48.77 21.79 46.84
CA PHE A 10 -47.90 22.04 45.65
C PHE A 10 -47.23 20.73 45.24
N THR A 11 -47.56 20.23 44.07
CA THR A 11 -46.92 19.09 43.46
C THR A 11 -45.68 19.59 42.70
N THR A 12 -44.48 19.28 43.19
CA THR A 12 -43.21 19.58 42.55
C THR A 12 -42.95 18.52 41.46
N ALA A 13 -43.01 18.87 40.20
CA ALA A 13 -42.60 18.02 39.10
C ALA A 13 -41.08 18.08 38.93
N ILE A 14 -40.41 16.95 39.18
CA ILE A 14 -38.97 16.82 38.93
C ILE A 14 -38.80 16.41 37.48
N ALA A 15 -38.30 17.30 36.65
CA ALA A 15 -37.90 17.03 35.28
C ALA A 15 -36.49 16.40 35.26
N ALA A 16 -36.41 15.11 34.98
CA ALA A 16 -35.15 14.41 34.77
C ALA A 16 -34.58 14.77 33.40
N LEU A 17 -33.52 15.57 33.35
CA LEU A 17 -32.72 15.75 32.12
C LEU A 17 -31.86 14.51 31.91
N ALA A 18 -32.19 13.72 30.88
CA ALA A 18 -31.35 12.64 30.40
C ALA A 18 -30.21 13.28 29.53
N ALA A 19 -29.00 13.33 30.10
CA ALA A 19 -27.81 13.72 29.33
C ALA A 19 -27.42 12.57 28.38
N VAL A 20 -27.67 12.73 27.07
CA VAL A 20 -27.19 11.81 26.04
C VAL A 20 -25.71 12.11 25.80
N SER A 21 -24.82 11.28 26.34
CA SER A 21 -23.39 11.35 26.12
C SER A 21 -23.11 10.82 24.67
N MET A 22 -22.90 11.70 23.73
CA MET A 22 -22.39 11.34 22.40
C MET A 22 -20.91 10.99 22.52
N THR A 23 -20.59 9.71 22.58
CA THR A 23 -19.22 9.23 22.44
C THR A 23 -18.81 9.37 20.97
N SER A 24 -18.08 10.42 20.64
CA SER A 24 -17.43 10.56 19.34
C SER A 24 -16.32 9.51 19.24
N SER A 25 -16.58 8.43 18.50
CA SER A 25 -15.54 7.48 18.09
C SER A 25 -14.58 8.20 17.16
N ALA A 26 -13.45 8.67 17.66
CA ALA A 26 -12.35 9.14 16.84
C ALA A 26 -11.86 7.94 16.03
N SER A 27 -12.21 7.90 14.75
CA SER A 27 -11.59 6.98 13.77
C SER A 27 -10.12 7.37 13.66
N LEU A 28 -9.24 6.58 14.27
CA LEU A 28 -7.80 6.72 14.05
C LEU A 28 -7.56 6.49 12.56
N ALA A 29 -7.26 7.56 11.83
CA ALA A 29 -6.80 7.46 10.46
C ALA A 29 -5.51 6.65 10.51
N GLN A 30 -5.56 5.41 10.02
CA GLN A 30 -4.39 4.55 9.96
C GLN A 30 -3.42 5.16 8.95
N ASP A 31 -2.26 5.61 9.42
CA ASP A 31 -1.20 6.12 8.58
C ASP A 31 -0.77 5.07 7.56
N ALA A 32 -0.48 5.51 6.34
CA ALA A 32 -0.04 4.60 5.30
C ALA A 32 1.38 4.10 5.60
N THR A 33 1.58 2.80 5.51
CA THR A 33 2.92 2.20 5.58
C THR A 33 3.69 2.49 4.30
N ILE A 34 4.89 3.07 4.41
CA ILE A 34 5.75 3.34 3.27
C ILE A 34 6.63 2.12 3.00
N VAL A 35 6.65 1.66 1.75
CA VAL A 35 7.52 0.60 1.24
C VAL A 35 8.45 1.23 0.22
N GLU A 36 9.73 1.34 0.57
CA GLU A 36 10.77 1.89 -0.33
C GLU A 36 11.25 0.82 -1.30
N LEU A 37 11.28 1.15 -2.60
CA LEU A 37 11.78 0.27 -3.65
C LEU A 37 12.70 1.04 -4.59
N THR A 38 13.83 0.44 -4.94
CA THR A 38 14.82 1.00 -5.84
C THR A 38 14.89 0.18 -7.13
N GLN A 39 14.62 0.82 -8.26
CA GLN A 39 14.89 0.24 -9.57
C GLN A 39 16.29 0.65 -10.03
N THR A 40 17.13 -0.34 -10.28
CA THR A 40 18.31 -0.24 -11.13
C THR A 40 18.05 -1.00 -12.43
N ALA A 41 18.99 -1.05 -13.34
CA ALA A 41 18.77 -1.72 -14.62
C ALA A 41 18.29 -3.17 -14.41
N CYS A 42 17.11 -3.47 -14.96
CA CYS A 42 16.51 -4.79 -15.06
C CYS A 42 16.08 -5.46 -13.74
N GLN A 43 16.04 -4.72 -12.61
CA GLN A 43 15.77 -5.29 -11.29
C GLN A 43 15.17 -4.30 -10.28
N PHE A 44 14.67 -4.85 -9.17
CA PHE A 44 14.41 -4.15 -7.91
C PHE A 44 15.41 -4.62 -6.85
N VAL A 45 16.18 -3.69 -6.29
CA VAL A 45 17.28 -3.99 -5.37
C VAL A 45 16.80 -4.66 -4.09
N GLU A 46 15.69 -4.20 -3.51
CA GLU A 46 15.14 -4.72 -2.24
C GLU A 46 14.67 -6.17 -2.36
N ALA A 47 14.16 -6.54 -3.53
CA ALA A 47 13.75 -7.92 -3.79
C ALA A 47 14.94 -8.87 -3.96
N GLU A 48 16.03 -8.40 -4.55
CA GLU A 48 17.20 -9.25 -4.82
C GLU A 48 18.30 -9.10 -3.79
N GLY A 49 18.16 -8.15 -2.85
CA GLY A 49 19.11 -7.92 -1.77
C GLY A 49 20.44 -7.30 -2.21
N LYS A 50 20.61 -7.07 -3.51
CA LYS A 50 21.81 -6.44 -4.10
C LYS A 50 21.54 -5.82 -5.45
N ASP A 51 22.37 -4.87 -5.85
CA ASP A 51 22.45 -4.40 -7.22
C ASP A 51 23.43 -5.27 -8.02
N HIS A 52 22.97 -5.91 -9.08
CA HIS A 52 23.80 -6.74 -9.96
C HIS A 52 24.69 -5.91 -10.89
N GLY A 53 24.50 -4.57 -10.93
CA GLY A 53 25.29 -3.68 -11.75
C GLY A 53 25.01 -3.80 -13.27
N TYR A 54 23.85 -4.32 -13.65
CA TYR A 54 23.46 -4.39 -15.05
C TYR A 54 23.45 -3.00 -15.68
N LYS A 55 23.70 -2.98 -16.99
CA LYS A 55 23.60 -1.77 -17.80
C LYS A 55 22.49 -1.96 -18.81
N SER A 56 21.62 -0.97 -18.92
CA SER A 56 20.59 -0.93 -19.96
C SER A 56 20.43 0.50 -20.45
N THR A 57 20.22 0.63 -21.75
CA THR A 57 19.88 1.87 -22.45
C THR A 57 18.47 1.81 -23.02
N SER A 58 17.88 0.63 -23.01
CA SER A 58 16.56 0.35 -23.53
C SER A 58 15.89 -0.81 -22.81
N LYS A 59 14.59 -0.94 -22.99
CA LYS A 59 13.82 -2.10 -22.55
C LYS A 59 14.38 -3.43 -23.08
N ALA A 60 14.83 -3.46 -24.33
CA ALA A 60 15.33 -4.67 -24.97
C ALA A 60 16.57 -5.24 -24.28
N ASP A 61 17.43 -4.38 -23.71
CA ASP A 61 18.59 -4.83 -22.96
C ASP A 61 18.16 -5.64 -21.72
N CYS A 62 17.13 -5.18 -21.01
CA CYS A 62 16.60 -5.88 -19.86
C CYS A 62 15.83 -7.14 -20.23
N GLU A 63 15.15 -7.17 -21.36
CA GLU A 63 14.56 -8.41 -21.91
C GLU A 63 15.62 -9.47 -22.15
N ALA A 64 16.73 -9.11 -22.78
CA ALA A 64 17.84 -10.03 -23.07
C ALA A 64 18.56 -10.51 -21.79
N ILE A 65 18.78 -9.63 -20.81
CA ILE A 65 19.40 -9.95 -19.54
C ILE A 65 18.49 -10.89 -18.74
N ASN A 66 17.21 -10.56 -18.60
CA ASN A 66 16.28 -11.31 -17.80
C ASN A 66 15.90 -12.65 -18.42
N ALA A 67 15.90 -12.78 -19.74
CA ALA A 67 15.73 -14.06 -20.42
C ALA A 67 16.79 -15.11 -20.00
N LYS A 68 17.98 -14.66 -19.60
CA LYS A 68 19.10 -15.52 -19.17
C LYS A 68 19.23 -15.68 -17.66
N THR A 69 18.76 -14.70 -16.90
CA THR A 69 19.14 -14.60 -15.47
C THR A 69 17.95 -14.57 -14.51
N ALA A 70 16.74 -14.22 -14.99
CA ALA A 70 15.61 -13.97 -14.09
C ALA A 70 15.19 -15.21 -13.29
N GLU A 71 15.21 -16.40 -13.90
CA GLU A 71 14.82 -17.64 -13.23
C GLU A 71 15.70 -17.92 -12.01
N GLU A 72 17.02 -17.81 -12.17
CA GLU A 72 17.96 -18.08 -11.08
C GLU A 72 17.86 -16.98 -9.99
N ARG A 73 17.73 -15.73 -10.39
CA ARG A 73 17.57 -14.60 -9.45
C ARG A 73 16.29 -14.72 -8.63
N LEU A 74 15.19 -15.15 -9.23
CA LEU A 74 13.92 -15.34 -8.53
C LEU A 74 13.96 -16.47 -7.49
N LYS A 75 14.83 -17.47 -7.64
CA LYS A 75 15.00 -18.55 -6.62
C LYS A 75 15.50 -18.00 -5.28
N THR A 76 16.26 -16.91 -5.31
CA THR A 76 16.83 -16.29 -4.11
C THR A 76 16.18 -14.95 -3.78
N ALA A 77 15.26 -14.47 -4.62
CA ALA A 77 14.57 -13.20 -4.38
C ALA A 77 13.73 -13.26 -3.10
N LYS A 78 13.80 -12.18 -2.35
CA LYS A 78 13.07 -12.02 -1.09
C LYS A 78 11.57 -11.81 -1.38
N VAL A 79 10.74 -12.61 -0.73
CA VAL A 79 9.31 -12.34 -0.64
C VAL A 79 9.08 -11.26 0.41
N LEU A 80 8.46 -10.14 0.01
CA LEU A 80 8.08 -9.10 0.96
C LEU A 80 6.79 -9.52 1.68
N THR A 81 6.80 -9.49 3.01
CA THR A 81 5.60 -9.77 3.82
C THR A 81 5.07 -8.47 4.41
N LEU A 82 3.82 -8.16 4.11
CA LEU A 82 3.14 -6.93 4.51
C LEU A 82 1.83 -7.24 5.24
N LYS A 83 1.32 -6.26 6.00
CA LYS A 83 -0.01 -6.34 6.59
C LYS A 83 -1.07 -5.76 5.65
N PRO A 84 -2.36 -6.17 5.75
CA PRO A 84 -3.44 -5.49 5.06
C PRO A 84 -3.55 -4.01 5.47
N GLY A 85 -4.05 -3.17 4.58
CA GLY A 85 -4.25 -1.75 4.86
C GLY A 85 -3.61 -0.81 3.86
N LYS A 86 -3.55 0.47 4.20
CA LYS A 86 -3.02 1.54 3.34
C LYS A 86 -1.49 1.45 3.24
N HIS A 87 -0.99 1.40 2.02
CA HIS A 87 0.44 1.41 1.70
C HIS A 87 0.76 2.45 0.64
N VAL A 88 1.98 2.96 0.72
CA VAL A 88 2.60 3.79 -0.32
C VAL A 88 3.88 3.10 -0.75
N PHE A 89 3.92 2.63 -1.99
CA PHE A 89 5.16 2.16 -2.59
C PHE A 89 5.90 3.36 -3.17
N ARG A 90 6.98 3.75 -2.51
CA ARG A 90 7.88 4.81 -2.98
C ARG A 90 8.95 4.17 -3.83
N VAL A 91 8.88 4.40 -5.13
CA VAL A 91 9.76 3.76 -6.11
C VAL A 91 10.71 4.79 -6.68
N THR A 92 12.01 4.49 -6.64
CA THR A 92 13.07 5.35 -7.17
C THR A 92 13.70 4.74 -8.41
N ASN A 93 13.80 5.51 -9.49
CA ASN A 93 14.66 5.16 -10.64
C ASN A 93 16.10 5.57 -10.33
N LYS A 94 16.94 4.63 -9.95
CA LYS A 94 18.34 4.86 -9.66
C LYS A 94 19.21 4.53 -10.89
N ASN A 95 19.63 5.56 -11.59
CA ASN A 95 20.61 5.46 -12.70
C ASN A 95 20.17 4.69 -13.95
N VAL A 96 18.88 4.41 -14.16
CA VAL A 96 18.39 3.91 -15.44
C VAL A 96 18.10 5.13 -16.34
N PRO A 97 18.72 5.25 -17.54
CA PRO A 97 18.75 6.49 -18.32
C PRO A 97 17.47 6.76 -19.11
N TYR A 98 16.36 6.11 -18.80
CA TYR A 98 15.06 6.32 -19.43
C TYR A 98 13.93 6.22 -18.41
N GLY A 99 12.75 6.71 -18.78
CA GLY A 99 11.56 6.70 -17.93
C GLY A 99 11.08 5.30 -17.60
N LEU A 100 10.86 5.02 -16.34
CA LEU A 100 10.38 3.76 -15.82
C LEU A 100 8.93 3.85 -15.34
N GLY A 101 8.39 2.75 -14.88
CA GLY A 101 7.10 2.65 -14.24
C GLY A 101 7.11 1.66 -13.09
N PHE A 102 5.95 1.51 -12.49
CA PHE A 102 5.68 0.52 -11.45
C PHE A 102 4.35 -0.15 -11.69
N TYR A 103 4.28 -1.46 -11.49
CA TYR A 103 3.04 -2.22 -11.59
C TYR A 103 2.95 -3.24 -10.47
N LEU A 104 1.95 -3.08 -9.61
CA LEU A 104 1.59 -3.99 -8.53
C LEU A 104 0.20 -4.55 -8.79
N ARG A 105 0.04 -5.87 -8.71
CA ARG A 105 -1.20 -6.58 -9.02
C ARG A 105 -1.31 -7.90 -8.26
N GLY A 106 -2.52 -8.40 -8.09
CA GLY A 106 -2.75 -9.74 -7.56
C GLY A 106 -2.08 -10.82 -8.41
N ALA A 107 -1.56 -11.86 -7.77
CA ALA A 107 -0.99 -13.03 -8.42
C ALA A 107 -2.09 -14.02 -8.85
N GLY A 108 -1.88 -14.74 -9.94
CA GLY A 108 -2.81 -15.75 -10.44
C GLY A 108 -4.24 -15.23 -10.57
N ILE A 109 -5.19 -15.94 -9.99
CA ILE A 109 -6.62 -15.54 -9.97
C ILE A 109 -6.85 -14.22 -9.23
N GLY A 110 -5.97 -13.84 -8.31
CA GLY A 110 -5.99 -12.57 -7.59
C GLY A 110 -5.94 -11.34 -8.51
N ARG A 111 -5.50 -11.49 -9.76
CA ARG A 111 -5.56 -10.42 -10.78
C ARG A 111 -6.95 -9.84 -10.97
N LEU A 112 -7.99 -10.64 -10.76
CA LEU A 112 -9.38 -10.26 -10.98
C LEU A 112 -10.02 -9.64 -9.74
N THR A 113 -9.52 -9.95 -8.55
CA THR A 113 -10.19 -9.67 -7.28
C THR A 113 -9.42 -8.76 -6.34
N LEU A 114 -8.09 -8.77 -6.42
CA LEU A 114 -7.24 -7.95 -5.56
C LEU A 114 -7.00 -6.55 -6.15
N PRO A 115 -6.80 -5.54 -5.28
CA PRO A 115 -6.45 -4.21 -5.74
C PRO A 115 -5.14 -4.21 -6.52
N LYS A 116 -5.02 -3.22 -7.41
CA LYS A 116 -3.83 -3.01 -8.24
C LYS A 116 -3.50 -1.53 -8.32
N VAL A 117 -2.23 -1.22 -8.54
CA VAL A 117 -1.77 0.13 -8.85
C VAL A 117 -0.68 0.07 -9.92
N SER A 118 -0.68 1.04 -10.83
CA SER A 118 0.35 1.18 -11.84
C SER A 118 0.54 2.64 -12.22
N GLY A 119 1.71 2.96 -12.75
CA GLY A 119 2.00 4.28 -13.31
C GLY A 119 3.39 4.33 -13.90
N GLY A 120 3.58 5.28 -14.82
CA GLY A 120 4.86 5.60 -15.45
C GLY A 120 5.41 6.95 -15.01
N GLY A 121 6.30 7.52 -15.83
CA GLY A 121 6.91 8.84 -15.60
C GLY A 121 7.87 8.84 -14.42
N LEU A 122 8.52 7.71 -14.15
CA LEU A 122 9.59 7.58 -13.17
C LEU A 122 10.91 7.85 -13.90
N GLU A 123 11.21 9.15 -14.10
CA GLU A 123 12.40 9.61 -14.82
C GLU A 123 13.70 9.30 -14.05
N PRO A 124 14.87 9.34 -14.70
CA PRO A 124 16.15 9.08 -14.05
C PRO A 124 16.36 9.95 -12.81
N GLY A 125 16.69 9.32 -11.68
CA GLY A 125 16.90 9.98 -10.39
C GLY A 125 15.63 10.40 -9.64
N VAL A 126 14.42 10.14 -10.20
CA VAL A 126 13.15 10.52 -9.60
C VAL A 126 12.58 9.40 -8.74
N SER A 127 11.93 9.77 -7.63
CA SER A 127 11.09 8.90 -6.80
C SER A 127 9.61 9.25 -6.99
N LYS A 128 8.75 8.25 -7.06
CA LYS A 128 7.29 8.42 -7.12
C LYS A 128 6.58 7.52 -6.15
N ASP A 129 5.47 8.01 -5.63
CA ASP A 129 4.60 7.31 -4.70
C ASP A 129 3.41 6.67 -5.43
N TYR A 130 3.17 5.40 -5.12
CA TYR A 130 2.05 4.62 -5.64
C TYR A 130 1.23 4.11 -4.45
N SER A 131 0.09 4.75 -4.21
CA SER A 131 -0.78 4.44 -3.08
C SER A 131 -1.75 3.31 -3.40
N ILE A 132 -1.93 2.38 -2.45
CA ILE A 132 -2.84 1.25 -2.58
C ILE A 132 -3.36 0.82 -1.20
N ASN A 133 -4.59 0.30 -1.14
CA ASN A 133 -5.11 -0.35 0.05
C ASN A 133 -5.04 -1.87 -0.16
N LEU A 134 -4.03 -2.51 0.43
CA LEU A 134 -3.78 -3.93 0.28
C LEU A 134 -4.79 -4.78 1.06
N LYS A 135 -5.26 -5.84 0.40
CA LYS A 135 -6.08 -6.91 1.01
C LYS A 135 -5.22 -8.15 1.18
N PRO A 136 -5.56 -9.07 2.12
CA PRO A 136 -4.87 -10.35 2.23
C PRO A 136 -4.79 -11.09 0.89
N GLY A 137 -3.62 -11.65 0.59
CA GLY A 137 -3.37 -12.36 -0.66
C GLY A 137 -1.95 -12.24 -1.17
N THR A 138 -1.69 -12.87 -2.30
CA THR A 138 -0.39 -12.81 -2.97
C THR A 138 -0.43 -11.82 -4.12
N TYR A 139 0.59 -10.99 -4.22
CA TYR A 139 0.76 -9.99 -5.26
C TYR A 139 2.10 -10.16 -5.96
N TYR A 140 2.15 -9.66 -7.19
CA TYR A 140 3.38 -9.45 -7.94
C TYR A 140 3.62 -7.97 -8.17
N PHE A 141 4.88 -7.54 -8.08
CA PHE A 141 5.29 -6.23 -8.55
C PHE A 141 6.43 -6.33 -9.56
N SER A 142 6.42 -5.45 -10.53
CA SER A 142 7.40 -5.41 -11.62
C SER A 142 7.38 -4.05 -12.32
N CYS A 143 8.33 -3.83 -13.20
CA CYS A 143 8.34 -2.69 -14.13
C CYS A 143 8.30 -3.17 -15.57
N PRO A 144 7.21 -2.95 -16.30
CA PRO A 144 7.13 -3.36 -17.71
C PRO A 144 8.11 -2.63 -18.65
N LEU A 145 8.54 -1.42 -18.26
CA LEU A 145 9.47 -0.59 -19.05
C LEU A 145 10.94 -0.94 -18.79
N ASN A 146 11.26 -1.46 -17.61
CA ASN A 146 12.58 -1.99 -17.24
C ASN A 146 12.62 -3.52 -17.35
N THR A 147 11.54 -4.11 -17.83
CA THR A 147 11.30 -5.56 -17.97
C THR A 147 11.84 -6.39 -16.82
N THR A 148 11.59 -5.91 -15.57
CA THR A 148 12.00 -6.65 -14.38
C THR A 148 11.22 -7.97 -14.25
N PRO A 149 11.74 -8.98 -13.56
CA PRO A 149 10.96 -10.13 -13.14
C PRO A 149 9.74 -9.72 -12.29
N ASP A 150 8.80 -10.63 -12.13
CA ASP A 150 7.68 -10.50 -11.21
C ASP A 150 8.11 -10.93 -9.79
N TYR A 151 8.31 -9.96 -8.91
CA TYR A 151 8.66 -10.22 -7.51
C TYR A 151 7.40 -10.37 -6.66
N THR A 152 7.50 -11.19 -5.61
CA THR A 152 6.35 -11.57 -4.80
C THR A 152 6.20 -10.72 -3.54
N ILE A 153 4.96 -10.31 -3.27
CA ILE A 153 4.52 -9.80 -1.98
C ILE A 153 3.46 -10.74 -1.42
N LYS A 154 3.57 -11.09 -0.13
CA LYS A 154 2.51 -11.73 0.64
C LYS A 154 1.89 -10.73 1.60
N VAL A 155 0.58 -10.60 1.56
CA VAL A 155 -0.19 -9.78 2.49
C VAL A 155 -0.94 -10.72 3.41
N GLU A 156 -0.54 -10.71 4.70
CA GLU A 156 -1.01 -11.63 5.73
C GLU A 156 -1.61 -10.83 6.89
N GLY A 157 -2.83 -11.21 7.28
CA GLY A 157 -3.60 -10.59 8.37
C GLY A 157 -4.00 -11.58 9.41
#